data_22da2c92c6686603454014bc8f380f9e
#
_entry.id   22da2c92c6686603454014bc8f380f9e
#
_cell.length_a   1.000
_cell.length_b   1.000
_cell.length_c   1.000
_cell.angle_alpha   90.00
_cell.angle_beta   90.00
_cell.angle_gamma   90.00
#
_symmetry.space_group_name_H-M   'P 1'
#
loop_
_entity.id
_entity.type
_entity.pdbx_description
1 polymer ?
#
loop_
_entity_poly.entity_id
_entity_poly.type
_entity_poly.pdbx_seq_one_letter_code
_entity_poly.pdbx_strand_id
1 'polypeptide(L)'
;MAIASLDLVRCGILAAALIAVPALAQSTPERGVFVTQIGDDSRATVTQRNSDSFARIVQDGDGNQADLAQNGSAPHRATIAQDGDGNIVGAEQDGDGSTDLTLVQEGDGNSAVVLQREISAAEQSTAAIVQRGNGNRVILAQNGSDNEATLEQLGDGNTMTATQLDSGNRLQWSQNGDNLADLGIVQTGGASLQITQSNIGGVQFAPPPGGGGG
;
A
#
# COMPACT_ATOMS: atom_id res chain seq x y z
N MET A 1 20.14 -10.95 16.80
CA MET A 1 19.29 -11.59 15.76
C MET A 1 18.04 -12.06 16.46
N ALA A 2 17.02 -11.23 16.43
CA ALA A 2 15.72 -11.56 17.02
C ALA A 2 14.77 -11.82 15.85
N ILE A 3 14.31 -13.06 15.71
CA ILE A 3 13.22 -13.43 14.82
C ILE A 3 11.99 -13.48 15.69
N ALA A 4 11.10 -12.49 15.56
CA ALA A 4 9.79 -12.57 16.16
C ALA A 4 8.81 -13.06 15.10
N SER A 5 8.44 -14.33 15.17
CA SER A 5 7.31 -14.90 14.45
C SER A 5 6.14 -14.94 15.44
N LEU A 6 5.11 -14.16 15.19
CA LEU A 6 3.89 -14.17 15.99
C LEU A 6 2.77 -14.80 15.13
N ASP A 7 2.56 -16.10 15.31
CA ASP A 7 1.36 -16.78 14.82
C ASP A 7 0.26 -16.64 15.87
N LEU A 8 -0.67 -15.70 15.65
CA LEU A 8 -1.82 -15.55 16.54
C LEU A 8 -3.03 -16.29 15.93
N VAL A 9 -3.30 -17.47 16.47
CA VAL A 9 -4.48 -18.26 16.12
C VAL A 9 -5.56 -18.02 17.16
N ARG A 10 -6.72 -17.56 16.71
CA ARG A 10 -8.04 -17.53 17.34
C ARG A 10 -8.17 -16.71 18.64
N CYS A 11 -8.81 -15.58 18.54
CA CYS A 11 -9.43 -14.92 19.67
C CYS A 11 -10.94 -14.78 19.43
N GLY A 12 -11.70 -15.48 20.28
CA GLY A 12 -13.15 -15.37 20.30
C GLY A 12 -13.60 -14.03 20.94
N ILE A 13 -14.66 -13.54 20.42
CA ILE A 13 -15.52 -12.40 20.75
C ILE A 13 -15.22 -11.74 22.10
N LEU A 14 -14.75 -10.49 22.06
CA LEU A 14 -14.95 -9.54 23.15
C LEU A 14 -15.48 -8.23 22.55
N ALA A 15 -16.76 -7.94 22.79
CA ALA A 15 -17.36 -6.65 22.49
C ALA A 15 -16.62 -5.57 23.28
N ALA A 16 -15.85 -4.72 22.61
CA ALA A 16 -15.19 -3.59 23.23
C ALA A 16 -15.97 -2.29 22.95
N ALA A 17 -16.48 -1.72 24.02
CA ALA A 17 -17.05 -0.38 24.04
C ALA A 17 -16.02 0.65 23.54
N LEU A 18 -16.44 1.52 22.62
CA LEU A 18 -15.68 2.70 22.21
C LEU A 18 -15.47 3.61 23.43
N ILE A 19 -14.29 3.56 24.01
CA ILE A 19 -13.85 4.59 24.96
C ILE A 19 -13.04 5.58 24.11
N ALA A 20 -13.59 6.78 23.93
CA ALA A 20 -12.85 7.92 23.42
C ALA A 20 -11.72 8.23 24.43
N VAL A 21 -10.53 7.76 24.15
CA VAL A 21 -9.33 8.10 24.91
C VAL A 21 -8.86 9.48 24.42
N PRO A 22 -8.67 10.48 25.31
CA PRO A 22 -8.07 11.74 24.90
C PRO A 22 -6.72 11.45 24.27
N ALA A 23 -6.45 12.07 23.12
CA ALA A 23 -5.17 12.00 22.43
C ALA A 23 -4.07 12.59 23.33
N LEU A 24 -3.51 11.75 24.18
CA LEU A 24 -2.17 11.99 24.68
C LEU A 24 -1.27 11.77 23.46
N ALA A 25 -0.45 12.77 23.14
CA ALA A 25 0.63 12.62 22.17
C ALA A 25 1.59 11.55 22.71
N GLN A 26 1.23 10.30 22.49
CA GLN A 26 2.16 9.19 22.64
C GLN A 26 3.09 9.31 21.42
N SER A 27 4.37 9.55 21.69
CA SER A 27 5.39 9.31 20.68
C SER A 27 5.12 7.92 20.09
N THR A 28 4.75 7.85 18.81
CA THR A 28 4.61 6.57 18.12
C THR A 28 5.89 5.79 18.35
N PRO A 29 5.83 4.53 18.79
CA PRO A 29 7.05 3.76 18.97
C PRO A 29 7.84 3.79 17.67
N GLU A 30 9.09 4.19 17.77
CA GLU A 30 9.97 4.36 16.60
C GLU A 30 10.42 3.01 16.01
N ARG A 31 10.14 1.89 16.69
CA ARG A 31 10.56 0.54 16.31
C ARG A 31 9.67 -0.53 16.93
N GLY A 32 9.62 -1.69 16.28
CA GLY A 32 8.89 -2.87 16.75
C GLY A 32 7.71 -3.27 15.86
N VAL A 33 7.00 -4.31 16.29
CA VAL A 33 5.85 -4.87 15.58
C VAL A 33 4.59 -4.67 16.40
N PHE A 34 3.58 -4.07 15.80
CA PHE A 34 2.27 -3.80 16.39
C PHE A 34 1.18 -4.36 15.48
N VAL A 35 0.46 -5.36 15.97
CA VAL A 35 -0.64 -6.00 15.20
C VAL A 35 -1.92 -5.86 16.00
N THR A 36 -2.98 -5.39 15.34
CA THR A 36 -4.35 -5.36 15.85
C THR A 36 -5.23 -6.08 14.84
N GLN A 37 -5.97 -7.09 15.29
CA GLN A 37 -6.90 -7.86 14.46
C GLN A 37 -8.25 -7.91 15.14
N ILE A 38 -9.31 -7.60 14.40
CA ILE A 38 -10.71 -7.66 14.78
C ILE A 38 -11.43 -8.46 13.69
N GLY A 39 -12.20 -9.48 14.08
CA GLY A 39 -12.84 -10.41 13.14
C GLY A 39 -12.22 -11.81 13.17
N ASP A 40 -12.80 -12.71 12.38
CA ASP A 40 -12.42 -14.11 12.35
C ASP A 40 -11.48 -14.42 11.17
N ASP A 41 -10.68 -15.48 11.31
CA ASP A 41 -9.81 -16.04 10.26
C ASP A 41 -8.78 -15.09 9.65
N SER A 42 -8.57 -13.88 10.23
CA SER A 42 -7.57 -12.92 9.76
C SER A 42 -6.15 -13.33 10.20
N ARG A 43 -5.16 -13.07 9.34
CA ARG A 43 -3.77 -13.44 9.57
C ARG A 43 -2.82 -12.28 9.29
N ALA A 44 -1.90 -12.02 10.23
CA ALA A 44 -0.78 -11.14 10.02
C ALA A 44 0.53 -11.86 10.31
N THR A 45 1.48 -11.81 9.37
CA THR A 45 2.84 -12.34 9.55
C THR A 45 3.83 -11.20 9.34
N VAL A 46 4.71 -10.98 10.31
CA VAL A 46 5.77 -9.97 10.21
C VAL A 46 7.11 -10.61 10.48
N THR A 47 8.04 -10.44 9.56
CA THR A 47 9.43 -10.83 9.73
C THR A 47 10.32 -9.58 9.67
N GLN A 48 11.02 -9.27 10.77
CA GLN A 48 11.97 -8.16 10.82
C GLN A 48 13.37 -8.70 11.14
N ARG A 49 14.37 -8.29 10.36
CA ARG A 49 15.77 -8.62 10.62
C ARG A 49 16.53 -7.47 11.25
N ASN A 50 16.11 -6.23 11.02
CA ASN A 50 16.68 -5.06 11.66
C ASN A 50 15.82 -4.66 12.88
N SER A 51 16.45 -4.52 14.05
CA SER A 51 15.76 -4.20 15.32
C SER A 51 15.16 -2.80 15.37
N ASP A 52 15.61 -1.90 14.49
CA ASP A 52 15.14 -0.52 14.44
C ASP A 52 13.99 -0.31 13.44
N SER A 53 13.57 -1.40 12.75
CA SER A 53 12.42 -1.36 11.87
C SER A 53 11.11 -1.27 12.65
N PHE A 54 10.10 -0.69 11.99
CA PHE A 54 8.76 -0.50 12.52
C PHE A 54 7.72 -1.14 11.61
N ALA A 55 6.81 -1.92 12.18
CA ALA A 55 5.65 -2.47 11.48
C ALA A 55 4.39 -2.25 12.31
N ARG A 56 3.36 -1.68 11.69
CA ARG A 56 2.01 -1.61 12.25
C ARG A 56 1.04 -2.21 11.26
N ILE A 57 0.30 -3.23 11.71
CA ILE A 57 -0.76 -3.87 10.93
C ILE A 57 -2.06 -3.78 11.71
N VAL A 58 -3.09 -3.27 11.06
CA VAL A 58 -4.46 -3.23 11.60
C VAL A 58 -5.37 -3.93 10.60
N GLN A 59 -6.10 -4.93 11.06
CA GLN A 59 -7.07 -5.67 10.26
C GLN A 59 -8.41 -5.63 10.99
N ASP A 60 -9.46 -5.16 10.30
CA ASP A 60 -10.84 -5.14 10.78
C ASP A 60 -11.73 -5.82 9.72
N GLY A 61 -12.41 -6.89 10.11
CA GLY A 61 -13.16 -7.78 9.24
C GLY A 61 -12.56 -9.19 9.16
N ASP A 62 -13.21 -10.05 8.39
CA ASP A 62 -12.91 -11.47 8.35
C ASP A 62 -11.96 -11.86 7.21
N GLY A 63 -11.11 -12.86 7.45
CA GLY A 63 -10.28 -13.48 6.40
C GLY A 63 -9.19 -12.58 5.81
N ASN A 64 -8.85 -11.47 6.43
CA ASN A 64 -7.79 -10.57 5.95
C ASN A 64 -6.39 -11.19 6.13
N GLN A 65 -5.52 -10.99 5.16
CA GLN A 65 -4.15 -11.48 5.21
C GLN A 65 -3.13 -10.37 4.96
N ALA A 66 -2.13 -10.27 5.84
CA ALA A 66 -0.99 -9.38 5.66
C ALA A 66 0.31 -10.11 5.95
N ASP A 67 1.17 -10.24 4.94
CA ASP A 67 2.50 -10.81 5.05
C ASP A 67 3.54 -9.70 4.79
N LEU A 68 4.34 -9.34 5.80
CA LEU A 68 5.35 -8.30 5.73
C LEU A 68 6.73 -8.84 6.06
N ALA A 69 7.69 -8.64 5.16
CA ALA A 69 9.10 -8.90 5.40
C ALA A 69 9.92 -7.61 5.35
N GLN A 70 10.65 -7.30 6.42
CA GLN A 70 11.58 -6.17 6.49
C GLN A 70 12.99 -6.70 6.70
N ASN A 71 13.80 -6.64 5.66
CA ASN A 71 15.15 -7.16 5.59
C ASN A 71 16.14 -6.02 5.34
N GLY A 72 17.43 -6.32 5.39
CA GLY A 72 18.46 -5.32 5.08
C GLY A 72 19.12 -4.73 6.31
N SER A 73 20.03 -3.78 6.09
CA SER A 73 20.84 -3.15 7.13
C SER A 73 20.23 -1.87 7.70
N ALA A 74 19.38 -1.19 6.94
CA ALA A 74 18.68 0.02 7.37
C ALA A 74 17.34 -0.27 8.05
N PRO A 75 16.81 0.67 8.86
CA PRO A 75 15.47 0.57 9.40
C PRO A 75 14.40 0.80 8.31
N HIS A 76 13.41 -0.06 8.28
CA HIS A 76 12.26 0.05 7.40
C HIS A 76 10.99 0.35 8.20
N ARG A 77 10.05 1.07 7.59
CA ARG A 77 8.75 1.38 8.21
C ARG A 77 7.63 0.85 7.34
N ALA A 78 6.63 0.22 7.95
CA ALA A 78 5.41 -0.17 7.26
C ALA A 78 4.19 0.08 8.15
N THR A 79 3.17 0.70 7.56
CA THR A 79 1.83 0.81 8.15
C THR A 79 0.84 0.23 7.16
N ILE A 80 0.14 -0.82 7.56
CA ILE A 80 -0.85 -1.54 6.75
C ILE A 80 -2.16 -1.51 7.51
N ALA A 81 -3.22 -1.06 6.84
CA ALA A 81 -4.58 -1.10 7.35
C ALA A 81 -5.50 -1.79 6.34
N GLN A 82 -6.27 -2.77 6.81
CA GLN A 82 -7.27 -3.49 6.03
C GLN A 82 -8.60 -3.40 6.77
N ASP A 83 -9.63 -2.87 6.10
CA ASP A 83 -11.00 -2.72 6.59
C ASP A 83 -11.96 -3.35 5.57
N GLY A 84 -12.74 -4.34 6.02
CA GLY A 84 -13.55 -5.22 5.18
C GLY A 84 -13.00 -6.65 5.12
N ASP A 85 -13.54 -7.48 4.25
CA ASP A 85 -13.29 -8.91 4.26
C ASP A 85 -12.33 -9.37 3.14
N GLY A 86 -11.50 -10.36 3.45
CA GLY A 86 -10.70 -11.07 2.46
C GLY A 86 -9.64 -10.23 1.76
N ASN A 87 -9.21 -9.12 2.34
CA ASN A 87 -8.15 -8.29 1.76
C ASN A 87 -6.76 -8.94 1.93
N ILE A 88 -5.89 -8.80 0.95
CA ILE A 88 -4.59 -9.46 0.93
C ILE A 88 -3.47 -8.44 0.67
N VAL A 89 -2.46 -8.45 1.53
CA VAL A 89 -1.22 -7.69 1.35
C VAL A 89 -0.02 -8.60 1.44
N GLY A 90 0.87 -8.52 0.45
CA GLY A 90 2.23 -9.04 0.51
C GLY A 90 3.22 -7.90 0.33
N ALA A 91 4.08 -7.64 1.32
CA ALA A 91 5.04 -6.56 1.26
C ALA A 91 6.45 -7.03 1.65
N GLU A 92 7.43 -6.63 0.86
CA GLU A 92 8.84 -6.81 1.16
C GLU A 92 9.57 -5.48 1.08
N GLN A 93 10.30 -5.15 2.14
CA GLN A 93 11.17 -3.99 2.24
C GLN A 93 12.59 -4.47 2.51
N ASP A 94 13.54 -4.07 1.69
CA ASP A 94 14.92 -4.54 1.74
C ASP A 94 15.91 -3.43 1.37
N GLY A 95 17.15 -3.60 1.75
CA GLY A 95 18.26 -2.79 1.27
C GLY A 95 19.14 -2.17 2.35
N ASP A 96 20.05 -1.32 1.88
CA ASP A 96 21.01 -0.60 2.72
C ASP A 96 20.48 0.78 3.15
N GLY A 97 19.48 1.32 2.46
CA GLY A 97 18.76 2.52 2.82
C GLY A 97 17.36 2.22 3.37
N SER A 98 16.70 3.24 3.89
CA SER A 98 15.39 3.07 4.51
C SER A 98 14.25 3.05 3.48
N THR A 99 13.17 2.34 3.81
CA THR A 99 11.93 2.39 3.03
C THR A 99 10.75 2.70 3.94
N ASP A 100 9.76 3.42 3.41
CA ASP A 100 8.50 3.71 4.09
C ASP A 100 7.33 3.25 3.23
N LEU A 101 6.44 2.44 3.82
CA LEU A 101 5.22 1.95 3.20
C LEU A 101 4.00 2.37 4.03
N THR A 102 3.07 3.06 3.42
CA THR A 102 1.72 3.24 3.94
C THR A 102 0.73 2.61 2.97
N LEU A 103 -0.05 1.63 3.43
CA LEU A 103 -1.02 0.90 2.63
C LEU A 103 -2.35 0.83 3.35
N VAL A 104 -3.41 1.22 2.66
CA VAL A 104 -4.79 1.18 3.15
C VAL A 104 -5.67 0.46 2.13
N GLN A 105 -6.41 -0.55 2.59
CA GLN A 105 -7.46 -1.23 1.82
C GLN A 105 -8.78 -1.08 2.58
N GLU A 106 -9.79 -0.50 1.92
CA GLU A 106 -11.15 -0.34 2.42
C GLU A 106 -12.13 -1.00 1.44
N GLY A 107 -12.95 -1.96 1.93
CA GLY A 107 -13.82 -2.82 1.13
C GLY A 107 -13.27 -4.23 1.02
N ASP A 108 -13.86 -5.06 0.15
CA ASP A 108 -13.64 -6.51 0.17
C ASP A 108 -12.74 -6.99 -0.95
N GLY A 109 -11.91 -8.00 -0.65
CA GLY A 109 -11.15 -8.73 -1.65
C GLY A 109 -10.07 -7.92 -2.39
N ASN A 110 -9.62 -6.80 -1.82
CA ASN A 110 -8.54 -6.02 -2.41
C ASN A 110 -7.19 -6.73 -2.25
N SER A 111 -6.29 -6.56 -3.21
CA SER A 111 -4.98 -7.20 -3.20
C SER A 111 -3.87 -6.21 -3.52
N ALA A 112 -2.81 -6.23 -2.73
CA ALA A 112 -1.61 -5.43 -2.98
C ALA A 112 -0.35 -6.27 -2.83
N VAL A 113 0.58 -6.13 -3.79
CA VAL A 113 1.94 -6.66 -3.71
C VAL A 113 2.92 -5.50 -3.82
N VAL A 114 3.78 -5.35 -2.83
CA VAL A 114 4.74 -4.24 -2.75
C VAL A 114 6.14 -4.78 -2.53
N LEU A 115 7.06 -4.42 -3.41
CA LEU A 115 8.48 -4.73 -3.30
C LEU A 115 9.26 -3.42 -3.30
N GLN A 116 9.89 -3.06 -2.18
CA GLN A 116 10.74 -1.88 -2.05
C GLN A 116 12.16 -2.31 -1.74
N ARG A 117 13.10 -1.89 -2.57
CA ARG A 117 14.52 -2.07 -2.34
C ARG A 117 15.26 -0.75 -2.49
N GLU A 118 15.74 -0.22 -1.36
CA GLU A 118 16.56 0.99 -1.31
C GLU A 118 18.05 0.61 -1.26
N ILE A 119 18.79 1.00 -2.29
CA ILE A 119 20.19 0.61 -2.44
C ILE A 119 21.19 1.62 -1.87
N SER A 120 20.76 2.84 -1.56
CA SER A 120 21.60 3.90 -0.99
C SER A 120 21.35 4.07 0.50
N ALA A 121 22.38 3.89 1.31
CA ALA A 121 22.27 4.05 2.77
C ALA A 121 21.92 5.48 3.23
N ALA A 122 22.04 6.48 2.35
CA ALA A 122 21.73 7.88 2.63
C ALA A 122 20.33 8.30 2.18
N GLU A 123 19.63 7.47 1.44
CA GLU A 123 18.36 7.79 0.81
C GLU A 123 17.19 6.97 1.36
N GLN A 124 15.99 7.36 0.97
CA GLN A 124 14.76 6.69 1.37
C GLN A 124 13.80 6.56 0.18
N SER A 125 13.33 5.36 -0.08
CA SER A 125 12.21 5.14 -1.00
C SER A 125 10.88 5.08 -0.25
N THR A 126 9.82 5.68 -0.84
CA THR A 126 8.50 5.78 -0.20
C THR A 126 7.40 5.25 -1.11
N ALA A 127 6.40 4.62 -0.50
CA ALA A 127 5.18 4.20 -1.18
C ALA A 127 3.93 4.50 -0.34
N ALA A 128 2.95 5.15 -0.96
CA ALA A 128 1.62 5.35 -0.40
C ALA A 128 0.59 4.71 -1.34
N ILE A 129 -0.18 3.76 -0.82
CA ILE A 129 -1.16 3.01 -1.59
C ILE A 129 -2.51 3.07 -0.88
N VAL A 130 -3.54 3.44 -1.62
CA VAL A 130 -4.93 3.45 -1.14
C VAL A 130 -5.80 2.72 -2.15
N GLN A 131 -6.53 1.70 -1.68
CA GLN A 131 -7.55 0.99 -2.44
C GLN A 131 -8.88 1.14 -1.70
N ARG A 132 -9.90 1.71 -2.35
CA ARG A 132 -11.26 1.84 -1.85
C ARG A 132 -12.24 1.27 -2.84
N GLY A 133 -13.11 0.37 -2.36
CA GLY A 133 -14.00 -0.44 -3.16
C GLY A 133 -13.57 -1.90 -3.14
N ASN A 134 -14.08 -2.71 -4.04
CA ASN A 134 -13.93 -4.17 -3.97
C ASN A 134 -13.07 -4.72 -5.11
N GLY A 135 -12.29 -5.76 -4.81
CA GLY A 135 -11.56 -6.50 -5.83
C GLY A 135 -10.47 -5.70 -6.56
N ASN A 136 -9.99 -4.60 -6.00
CA ASN A 136 -8.91 -3.80 -6.59
C ASN A 136 -7.55 -4.49 -6.44
N ARG A 137 -6.67 -4.29 -7.40
CA ARG A 137 -5.34 -4.88 -7.38
C ARG A 137 -4.24 -3.86 -7.66
N VAL A 138 -3.21 -3.85 -6.81
CA VAL A 138 -1.98 -3.08 -7.00
C VAL A 138 -0.77 -4.00 -6.98
N ILE A 139 0.16 -3.78 -7.92
CA ILE A 139 1.51 -4.32 -7.87
C ILE A 139 2.48 -3.14 -8.00
N LEU A 140 3.33 -2.96 -7.01
CA LEU A 140 4.38 -1.94 -7.01
C LEU A 140 5.74 -2.58 -6.79
N ALA A 141 6.70 -2.27 -7.66
CA ALA A 141 8.10 -2.61 -7.46
C ALA A 141 8.96 -1.35 -7.55
N GLN A 142 9.70 -1.03 -6.49
CA GLN A 142 10.70 0.04 -6.46
C GLN A 142 12.07 -0.59 -6.22
N ASN A 143 13.00 -0.39 -7.15
CA ASN A 143 14.37 -0.89 -7.04
C ASN A 143 15.36 0.19 -7.47
N GLY A 144 16.04 0.77 -6.51
CA GLY A 144 16.95 1.88 -6.71
C GLY A 144 16.98 2.76 -5.47
N SER A 145 17.15 4.06 -5.65
CA SER A 145 17.25 5.00 -4.53
C SER A 145 16.31 6.19 -4.72
N ASP A 146 15.80 6.72 -3.60
CA ASP A 146 14.97 7.93 -3.60
C ASP A 146 13.75 7.83 -4.55
N ASN A 147 13.11 6.65 -4.62
CA ASN A 147 11.90 6.46 -5.41
C ASN A 147 10.64 6.76 -4.58
N GLU A 148 9.66 7.42 -5.21
CA GLU A 148 8.39 7.75 -4.59
C GLU A 148 7.22 7.29 -5.46
N ALA A 149 6.25 6.59 -4.86
CA ALA A 149 5.02 6.20 -5.52
C ALA A 149 3.81 6.54 -4.66
N THR A 150 2.82 7.20 -5.26
CA THR A 150 1.49 7.38 -4.70
C THR A 150 0.48 6.76 -5.65
N LEU A 151 -0.19 5.70 -5.21
CA LEU A 151 -1.14 4.92 -6.01
C LEU A 151 -2.50 4.93 -5.31
N GLU A 152 -3.54 5.33 -6.04
CA GLU A 152 -4.90 5.41 -5.51
C GLU A 152 -5.89 4.74 -6.45
N GLN A 153 -6.70 3.81 -5.94
CA GLN A 153 -7.81 3.18 -6.64
C GLN A 153 -9.11 3.46 -5.90
N LEU A 154 -10.07 4.08 -6.57
CA LEU A 154 -11.41 4.38 -6.08
C LEU A 154 -12.44 3.75 -7.01
N GLY A 155 -13.26 2.83 -6.49
CA GLY A 155 -14.21 2.02 -7.24
C GLY A 155 -13.81 0.55 -7.26
N ASP A 156 -14.47 -0.27 -8.06
CA ASP A 156 -14.34 -1.71 -8.03
C ASP A 156 -13.52 -2.27 -9.21
N GLY A 157 -12.77 -3.35 -8.94
CA GLY A 157 -12.12 -4.15 -9.97
C GLY A 157 -10.98 -3.45 -10.73
N ASN A 158 -10.39 -2.41 -10.18
CA ASN A 158 -9.31 -1.68 -10.82
C ASN A 158 -7.98 -2.42 -10.69
N THR A 159 -7.08 -2.25 -11.67
CA THR A 159 -5.75 -2.85 -11.64
C THR A 159 -4.67 -1.82 -11.95
N MET A 160 -3.60 -1.80 -11.14
CA MET A 160 -2.39 -1.00 -11.34
C MET A 160 -1.14 -1.87 -11.24
N THR A 161 -0.24 -1.73 -12.20
CA THR A 161 1.12 -2.29 -12.12
C THR A 161 2.13 -1.19 -12.37
N ALA A 162 2.99 -0.93 -11.40
CA ALA A 162 4.03 0.08 -11.50
C ALA A 162 5.39 -0.48 -11.11
N THR A 163 6.41 -0.11 -11.89
CA THR A 163 7.81 -0.45 -11.61
C THR A 163 8.66 0.81 -11.71
N GLN A 164 9.42 1.10 -10.68
CA GLN A 164 10.41 2.17 -10.66
C GLN A 164 11.81 1.55 -10.55
N LEU A 165 12.65 1.81 -11.52
CA LEU A 165 14.02 1.36 -11.58
C LEU A 165 14.97 2.56 -11.54
N ASP A 166 16.19 2.35 -11.05
CA ASP A 166 17.16 3.41 -10.81
C ASP A 166 16.70 4.38 -9.72
N SER A 167 17.10 5.65 -9.79
CA SER A 167 16.92 6.58 -8.67
C SER A 167 16.08 7.79 -9.03
N GLY A 168 15.38 8.33 -8.01
CA GLY A 168 14.70 9.60 -8.12
C GLY A 168 13.39 9.58 -8.90
N ASN A 169 12.79 8.41 -9.14
CA ASN A 169 11.52 8.35 -9.84
C ASN A 169 10.37 8.80 -8.93
N ARG A 170 9.43 9.55 -9.51
CA ARG A 170 8.21 10.03 -8.83
C ARG A 170 7.00 9.60 -9.65
N LEU A 171 6.09 8.84 -9.02
CA LEU A 171 4.83 8.40 -9.64
C LEU A 171 3.65 8.82 -8.78
N GLN A 172 2.71 9.51 -9.39
CA GLN A 172 1.37 9.71 -8.85
C GLN A 172 0.35 9.14 -9.83
N TRP A 173 -0.38 8.10 -9.43
CA TRP A 173 -1.37 7.47 -10.30
C TRP A 173 -2.67 7.23 -9.55
N SER A 174 -3.75 7.82 -10.07
CA SER A 174 -5.11 7.67 -9.54
C SER A 174 -6.01 7.03 -10.58
N GLN A 175 -6.76 6.01 -10.17
CA GLN A 175 -7.87 5.41 -10.90
C GLN A 175 -9.17 5.71 -10.15
N ASN A 176 -10.14 6.34 -10.84
CA ASN A 176 -11.43 6.71 -10.25
C ASN A 176 -12.57 6.20 -11.13
N GLY A 177 -13.23 5.16 -10.69
CA GLY A 177 -14.25 4.41 -11.40
C GLY A 177 -14.03 2.91 -11.36
N ASP A 178 -14.81 2.14 -12.09
CA ASP A 178 -14.81 0.69 -12.01
C ASP A 178 -14.11 0.04 -13.20
N ASN A 179 -13.41 -1.06 -12.95
CA ASN A 179 -12.77 -1.89 -13.97
C ASN A 179 -11.84 -1.10 -14.91
N LEU A 180 -11.11 -0.13 -14.35
CA LEU A 180 -10.12 0.63 -15.10
C LEU A 180 -8.91 -0.22 -15.44
N ALA A 181 -8.49 -0.15 -16.70
CA ALA A 181 -7.42 -0.99 -17.22
C ALA A 181 -6.06 -0.60 -16.63
N ASP A 182 -5.23 -1.60 -16.41
CA ASP A 182 -3.82 -1.43 -16.07
C ASP A 182 -3.04 -0.81 -17.25
N LEU A 183 -2.24 0.20 -16.96
CA LEU A 183 -1.35 0.83 -17.95
C LEU A 183 0.06 0.22 -17.96
N GLY A 184 0.42 -0.54 -16.94
CA GLY A 184 1.74 -1.18 -16.86
C GLY A 184 2.89 -0.16 -16.90
N ILE A 185 2.99 0.70 -15.89
CA ILE A 185 3.96 1.81 -15.86
C ILE A 185 5.36 1.31 -15.49
N VAL A 186 6.35 1.71 -16.28
CA VAL A 186 7.77 1.54 -15.93
C VAL A 186 8.46 2.89 -15.99
N GLN A 187 9.11 3.28 -14.90
CA GLN A 187 9.91 4.51 -14.80
C GLN A 187 11.37 4.18 -14.56
N THR A 188 12.26 4.96 -15.17
CA THR A 188 13.71 4.85 -15.01
C THR A 188 14.35 6.23 -14.98
N GLY A 189 15.47 6.37 -14.28
CA GLY A 189 16.34 7.54 -14.41
C GLY A 189 15.77 8.87 -13.93
N GLY A 190 15.07 8.91 -12.80
CA GLY A 190 14.53 10.15 -12.21
C GLY A 190 13.29 10.70 -12.93
N ALA A 191 12.51 9.83 -13.55
CA ALA A 191 11.29 10.21 -14.24
C ALA A 191 10.19 10.66 -13.25
N SER A 192 9.44 11.70 -13.62
CA SER A 192 8.26 12.14 -12.88
C SER A 192 7.02 12.00 -13.74
N LEU A 193 6.01 11.30 -13.22
CA LEU A 193 4.78 11.00 -13.96
C LEU A 193 3.56 11.16 -13.06
N GLN A 194 2.55 11.87 -13.57
CA GLN A 194 1.23 11.96 -12.95
C GLN A 194 0.18 11.46 -13.92
N ILE A 195 -0.66 10.52 -13.48
CA ILE A 195 -1.69 9.87 -14.27
C ILE A 195 -3.01 9.95 -13.51
N THR A 196 -4.08 10.27 -14.22
CA THR A 196 -5.45 10.11 -13.72
C THR A 196 -6.26 9.37 -14.76
N GLN A 197 -6.83 8.24 -14.39
CA GLN A 197 -7.80 7.50 -15.18
C GLN A 197 -9.16 7.64 -14.52
N SER A 198 -10.21 7.87 -15.30
CA SER A 198 -11.58 7.93 -14.78
C SER A 198 -12.56 7.48 -15.84
N ASN A 199 -13.56 6.71 -15.43
CA ASN A 199 -14.76 6.42 -16.22
C ASN A 199 -16.05 6.93 -15.56
N ILE A 200 -15.91 7.72 -14.49
CA ILE A 200 -17.03 8.37 -13.82
C ILE A 200 -17.40 9.63 -14.63
N GLY A 201 -18.56 9.61 -15.28
CA GLY A 201 -19.14 10.75 -15.95
C GLY A 201 -18.38 11.18 -17.20
N GLY A 202 -18.42 10.35 -18.24
CA GLY A 202 -17.96 10.76 -19.58
C GLY A 202 -18.72 11.98 -20.06
N VAL A 203 -18.13 13.17 -19.95
CA VAL A 203 -18.48 14.26 -20.84
C VAL A 203 -18.01 13.80 -22.22
N GLN A 204 -18.91 13.21 -23.00
CA GLN A 204 -18.66 13.06 -24.43
C GLN A 204 -18.52 14.47 -24.99
N PHE A 205 -17.32 14.86 -25.33
CA PHE A 205 -17.15 16.01 -26.22
C PHE A 205 -17.82 15.62 -27.53
N ALA A 206 -19.04 16.12 -27.74
CA ALA A 206 -19.64 16.06 -29.06
C ALA A 206 -18.67 16.79 -30.02
N PRO A 207 -18.30 16.17 -31.15
CA PRO A 207 -17.48 16.87 -32.12
C PRO A 207 -18.24 18.17 -32.50
N PRO A 208 -17.54 19.28 -32.72
CA PRO A 208 -18.18 20.51 -33.10
C PRO A 208 -19.08 20.25 -34.35
N PRO A 209 -20.30 20.81 -34.42
CA PRO A 209 -21.16 20.62 -35.56
C PRO A 209 -20.37 21.02 -36.81
N GLY A 210 -20.22 20.07 -37.73
CA GLY A 210 -19.50 20.29 -38.96
C GLY A 210 -20.10 21.52 -39.66
N GLY A 211 -19.29 22.58 -39.81
CA GLY A 211 -19.69 23.72 -40.63
C GLY A 211 -19.97 23.21 -42.04
N GLY A 212 -21.24 23.14 -42.43
CA GLY A 212 -21.63 22.92 -43.81
C GLY A 212 -21.09 24.06 -44.64
N GLY A 213 -20.05 23.77 -45.43
CA GLY A 213 -19.63 24.64 -46.49
C GLY A 213 -20.69 24.63 -47.59
N GLY A 214 -21.30 25.77 -47.83
CA GLY A 214 -22.04 26.02 -49.03
C GLY A 214 -21.13 26.44 -50.17
#